data_321407421fe6ed325aba94e6ce2a7d3f
#
_entry.id   321407421fe6ed325aba94e6ce2a7d3f
#
_cell.length_a   1.000
_cell.length_b   1.000
_cell.length_c   1.000
_cell.angle_alpha   90.00
_cell.angle_beta   90.00
_cell.angle_gamma   90.00
#
_symmetry.space_group_name_H-M   'P 1'
#
loop_
_entity.id
_entity.type
_entity.pdbx_description
1 polymer ?
#
loop_
_entity_poly.entity_id
_entity_poly.type
_entity_poly.pdbx_seq_one_letter_code
_entity_poly.pdbx_strand_id
1 'polypeptide(L)'
;MTPTLRPLAALMLMLAASAPMAAPVGLDYLGQATLATGTQFAGTQVGGLSGIDYDAATQTYIAISDDRSQLNPARYYRMTLDTAQFQRANNASAAGVQFTGVTTLRNLDGQPFAAAGVDPESIRLVRGAKGPTLLWTSEGQRSAAGLQNPTLREMHLDGTPVRGVDVPATFLPAGTVAGNAAGDRGVRNNLAFESLTLSTDGTRAYVATEGALVQDGPAATLAAGSYSRVAEFNLASGQAGAQYVYRTDAIVAAPAPGGFSDNGLVEMLAVSEGRFIAMERSFSTGVGFNIRLYLTDTVGASDVSSLASLQGASFSTMRKSLLLDLGTLRNDDGSALVLDNIEGITWGADVGGRKTLMLVADNNFSTGEFTQFVALGVNGDLALAPVPEPSTYALMLGGLALMGAVARRRKRGG
;
A
#
# COMPACT_ATOMS: atom_id res chain seq x y z
N MET A 1 -82.04 -12.07 14.66
CA MET A 1 -81.25 -12.02 13.40
C MET A 1 -80.09 -11.05 13.64
N THR A 2 -78.93 -11.56 14.00
CA THR A 2 -77.69 -10.79 14.21
C THR A 2 -76.73 -11.10 13.10
N PRO A 3 -76.16 -10.08 12.39
CA PRO A 3 -75.17 -10.34 11.32
C PRO A 3 -73.80 -10.52 11.94
N THR A 4 -73.18 -11.62 11.61
CA THR A 4 -71.77 -11.92 11.93
C THR A 4 -70.82 -11.20 10.99
N LEU A 5 -70.00 -10.28 11.51
CA LEU A 5 -68.85 -9.69 10.77
C LEU A 5 -67.71 -10.70 10.69
N ARG A 6 -67.29 -11.01 9.49
CA ARG A 6 -66.06 -11.75 9.19
C ARG A 6 -64.88 -10.76 9.08
N PRO A 7 -63.71 -10.99 9.70
CA PRO A 7 -62.56 -10.14 9.47
C PRO A 7 -61.90 -10.53 8.12
N LEU A 8 -61.74 -9.55 7.23
CA LEU A 8 -60.82 -9.61 6.08
C LEU A 8 -59.38 -9.61 6.56
N ALA A 9 -58.68 -10.72 6.39
CA ALA A 9 -57.21 -10.76 6.56
C ALA A 9 -56.58 -10.16 5.30
N ALA A 10 -56.02 -8.95 5.40
CA ALA A 10 -55.20 -8.33 4.38
C ALA A 10 -53.84 -9.05 4.32
N LEU A 11 -53.62 -9.82 3.25
CA LEU A 11 -52.32 -10.45 2.95
C LEU A 11 -51.42 -9.38 2.31
N MET A 12 -50.53 -8.74 3.10
CA MET A 12 -49.46 -7.92 2.55
C MET A 12 -48.40 -8.83 1.92
N LEU A 13 -48.38 -8.90 0.61
CA LEU A 13 -47.29 -9.48 -0.17
C LEU A 13 -46.14 -8.47 -0.13
N MET A 14 -45.13 -8.70 0.71
CA MET A 14 -43.84 -8.01 0.61
C MET A 14 -43.12 -8.56 -0.63
N LEU A 15 -43.10 -7.79 -1.71
CA LEU A 15 -42.14 -7.99 -2.80
C LEU A 15 -40.74 -7.62 -2.21
N ALA A 16 -40.00 -8.62 -1.83
CA ALA A 16 -38.56 -8.47 -1.62
C ALA A 16 -37.95 -8.25 -3.03
N ALA A 17 -37.72 -7.00 -3.39
CA ALA A 17 -36.84 -6.68 -4.51
C ALA A 17 -35.45 -7.24 -4.17
N SER A 18 -35.05 -8.34 -4.79
CA SER A 18 -33.69 -8.82 -4.77
C SER A 18 -32.83 -7.78 -5.48
N ALA A 19 -32.19 -6.88 -4.71
CA ALA A 19 -31.13 -6.08 -5.27
C ALA A 19 -30.09 -7.03 -5.88
N PRO A 20 -29.57 -6.78 -7.09
CA PRO A 20 -28.50 -7.59 -7.65
C PRO A 20 -27.34 -7.55 -6.66
N MET A 21 -26.99 -8.68 -6.08
CA MET A 21 -25.76 -8.79 -5.30
C MET A 21 -24.61 -8.52 -6.26
N ALA A 22 -23.84 -7.47 -5.98
CA ALA A 22 -22.60 -7.24 -6.68
C ALA A 22 -21.76 -8.52 -6.60
N ALA A 23 -21.13 -8.91 -7.70
CA ALA A 23 -20.23 -10.04 -7.69
C ALA A 23 -19.17 -9.84 -6.59
N PRO A 24 -18.82 -10.89 -5.84
CA PRO A 24 -17.82 -10.76 -4.78
C PRO A 24 -16.52 -10.25 -5.39
N VAL A 25 -15.98 -9.20 -4.78
CA VAL A 25 -14.68 -8.67 -5.15
C VAL A 25 -13.61 -9.63 -4.67
N GLY A 26 -12.63 -9.89 -5.51
CA GLY A 26 -11.50 -10.75 -5.18
C GLY A 26 -10.32 -10.53 -6.11
N LEU A 27 -9.20 -11.14 -5.77
CA LEU A 27 -7.97 -11.11 -6.55
C LEU A 27 -7.53 -12.56 -6.84
N ASP A 28 -7.24 -12.85 -8.11
CA ASP A 28 -6.73 -14.15 -8.56
C ASP A 28 -5.24 -14.06 -8.86
N TYR A 29 -4.46 -15.00 -8.37
CA TYR A 29 -3.05 -15.14 -8.72
C TYR A 29 -2.91 -15.58 -10.18
N LEU A 30 -2.28 -14.72 -11.01
CA LEU A 30 -2.02 -15.01 -12.42
C LEU A 30 -0.65 -15.68 -12.64
N GLY A 31 0.34 -15.35 -11.81
CA GLY A 31 1.70 -15.87 -11.88
C GLY A 31 2.72 -14.84 -11.41
N GLN A 32 3.97 -15.23 -11.48
CA GLN A 32 5.12 -14.39 -11.12
C GLN A 32 6.27 -14.54 -12.11
N ALA A 33 7.17 -13.56 -12.09
CA ALA A 33 8.51 -13.65 -12.67
C ALA A 33 9.53 -13.23 -11.63
N THR A 34 10.70 -13.85 -11.61
CA THR A 34 11.75 -13.57 -10.63
C THR A 34 13.10 -13.32 -11.29
N LEU A 35 13.89 -12.41 -10.70
CA LEU A 35 15.27 -12.13 -11.10
C LEU A 35 16.18 -12.33 -9.89
N ALA A 36 17.26 -13.04 -10.08
CA ALA A 36 18.27 -13.21 -9.04
C ALA A 36 18.93 -11.86 -8.70
N THR A 37 19.23 -11.65 -7.43
CA THR A 37 20.06 -10.52 -7.00
C THR A 37 21.41 -10.56 -7.68
N GLY A 38 21.90 -9.41 -8.14
CA GLY A 38 23.09 -9.30 -8.97
C GLY A 38 22.81 -9.21 -10.48
N THR A 39 21.54 -9.37 -10.92
CA THR A 39 21.15 -9.12 -12.31
C THR A 39 21.57 -7.72 -12.74
N GLN A 40 22.19 -7.59 -13.92
CA GLN A 40 22.70 -6.32 -14.44
C GLN A 40 21.89 -5.83 -15.64
N PHE A 41 21.67 -4.50 -15.70
CA PHE A 41 21.11 -3.83 -16.87
C PHE A 41 21.78 -2.48 -17.08
N ALA A 42 22.28 -2.24 -18.30
CA ALA A 42 22.92 -0.97 -18.72
C ALA A 42 23.99 -0.44 -17.72
N GLY A 43 24.79 -1.34 -17.17
CA GLY A 43 25.87 -1.00 -16.24
C GLY A 43 25.43 -0.74 -14.79
N THR A 44 24.16 -1.01 -14.45
CA THR A 44 23.65 -0.93 -13.10
C THR A 44 23.12 -2.27 -12.61
N GLN A 45 23.22 -2.56 -11.31
CA GLN A 45 22.57 -3.72 -10.70
C GLN A 45 21.08 -3.45 -10.58
N VAL A 46 20.26 -4.36 -11.11
CA VAL A 46 18.80 -4.36 -10.90
C VAL A 46 18.50 -4.86 -9.51
N GLY A 47 17.75 -4.08 -8.76
CA GLY A 47 17.35 -4.39 -7.38
C GLY A 47 16.84 -3.15 -6.68
N GLY A 48 16.43 -3.31 -5.42
CA GLY A 48 15.86 -2.24 -4.65
C GLY A 48 14.56 -1.71 -5.26
N LEU A 49 13.73 -2.54 -5.90
CA LEU A 49 12.54 -2.05 -6.59
C LEU A 49 11.38 -1.87 -5.60
N SER A 50 11.37 -0.75 -4.87
CA SER A 50 10.36 -0.43 -3.85
C SER A 50 9.05 0.08 -4.42
N GLY A 51 9.08 0.89 -5.50
CA GLY A 51 7.88 1.46 -6.11
C GLY A 51 7.75 1.13 -7.59
N ILE A 52 6.50 0.94 -8.06
CA ILE A 52 6.19 0.64 -9.46
C ILE A 52 4.97 1.41 -9.93
N ASP A 53 4.99 1.84 -11.20
CA ASP A 53 3.82 2.40 -11.88
C ASP A 53 3.72 1.92 -13.33
N TYR A 54 2.54 2.10 -13.95
CA TYR A 54 2.26 1.65 -15.30
C TYR A 54 1.75 2.76 -16.19
N ASP A 55 2.44 2.98 -17.30
CA ASP A 55 2.01 3.86 -18.37
C ASP A 55 1.20 3.09 -19.42
N ALA A 56 -0.12 3.14 -19.33
CA ALA A 56 -1.01 2.48 -20.28
C ALA A 56 -0.89 3.04 -21.72
N ALA A 57 -0.41 4.28 -21.90
CA ALA A 57 -0.27 4.86 -23.23
C ALA A 57 0.92 4.28 -24.00
N THR A 58 1.99 3.92 -23.29
CA THR A 58 3.19 3.32 -23.88
C THR A 58 3.33 1.84 -23.54
N GLN A 59 2.43 1.29 -22.72
CA GLN A 59 2.47 -0.09 -22.20
C GLN A 59 3.78 -0.41 -21.49
N THR A 60 4.33 0.58 -20.76
CA THR A 60 5.62 0.49 -20.09
C THR A 60 5.43 0.59 -18.57
N TYR A 61 6.12 -0.26 -17.83
CA TYR A 61 6.24 -0.13 -16.38
C TYR A 61 7.45 0.71 -16.03
N ILE A 62 7.34 1.44 -14.93
CA ILE A 62 8.38 2.27 -14.33
C ILE A 62 8.58 1.75 -12.91
N ALA A 63 9.80 1.42 -12.51
CA ALA A 63 10.09 1.01 -11.14
C ALA A 63 11.29 1.79 -10.58
N ILE A 64 11.11 2.40 -9.40
CA ILE A 64 12.17 3.13 -8.72
C ILE A 64 12.99 2.17 -7.86
N SER A 65 14.29 2.46 -7.75
CA SER A 65 15.21 1.69 -6.91
C SER A 65 15.53 2.50 -5.65
N ASP A 66 15.44 1.86 -4.49
CA ASP A 66 15.79 2.40 -3.17
C ASP A 66 17.30 2.53 -2.94
N ASP A 67 18.13 2.17 -3.96
CA ASP A 67 19.57 2.36 -3.89
C ASP A 67 19.89 3.83 -3.54
N ARG A 68 20.35 4.04 -2.34
CA ARG A 68 20.69 5.34 -1.78
C ARG A 68 21.92 5.98 -2.44
N SER A 69 22.13 5.73 -3.73
CA SER A 69 23.35 6.07 -4.48
C SER A 69 24.59 5.40 -3.92
N GLN A 70 24.47 4.24 -3.30
CA GLN A 70 25.59 3.52 -2.67
C GLN A 70 26.20 2.45 -3.58
N LEU A 71 25.38 1.70 -4.31
CA LEU A 71 25.84 0.71 -5.31
C LEU A 71 25.95 1.34 -6.70
N ASN A 72 24.91 2.04 -7.11
CA ASN A 72 24.83 2.79 -8.36
C ASN A 72 24.12 4.13 -8.07
N PRO A 73 24.18 5.13 -8.96
CA PRO A 73 23.40 6.34 -8.79
C PRO A 73 21.91 6.02 -8.59
N ALA A 74 21.23 6.74 -7.68
CA ALA A 74 19.79 6.64 -7.47
C ALA A 74 19.07 6.74 -8.82
N ARG A 75 18.14 5.82 -9.10
CA ARG A 75 17.61 5.60 -10.45
C ARG A 75 16.21 5.02 -10.46
N TYR A 76 15.60 5.06 -11.61
CA TYR A 76 14.45 4.24 -11.92
C TYR A 76 14.67 3.45 -13.22
N TYR A 77 13.98 2.35 -13.35
CA TYR A 77 13.98 1.52 -14.53
C TYR A 77 12.69 1.66 -15.33
N ARG A 78 12.77 1.48 -16.64
CA ARG A 78 11.63 1.25 -17.53
C ARG A 78 11.70 -0.18 -18.05
N MET A 79 10.52 -0.84 -18.12
CA MET A 79 10.43 -2.22 -18.56
C MET A 79 9.07 -2.53 -19.16
N THR A 80 8.99 -3.60 -19.91
CA THR A 80 7.73 -4.26 -20.29
C THR A 80 7.58 -5.55 -19.47
N LEU A 81 6.34 -5.85 -19.07
CA LEU A 81 5.99 -7.07 -18.35
C LEU A 81 4.90 -7.80 -19.16
N ASP A 82 5.27 -8.98 -19.71
CA ASP A 82 4.33 -9.88 -20.40
C ASP A 82 3.85 -10.95 -19.42
N THR A 83 2.70 -10.69 -18.79
CA THR A 83 2.13 -11.59 -17.79
C THR A 83 1.71 -12.95 -18.35
N ALA A 84 1.57 -13.11 -19.67
CA ALA A 84 1.30 -14.41 -20.28
C ALA A 84 2.49 -15.38 -20.14
N GLN A 85 3.68 -14.87 -19.85
CA GLN A 85 4.88 -15.66 -19.61
C GLN A 85 5.18 -15.89 -18.14
N PHE A 86 4.40 -15.28 -17.24
CA PHE A 86 4.55 -15.46 -15.80
C PHE A 86 4.16 -16.87 -15.39
N GLN A 87 4.84 -17.41 -14.40
CA GLN A 87 4.71 -18.79 -13.96
C GLN A 87 4.12 -18.88 -12.55
N ARG A 88 3.23 -19.84 -12.35
CA ARG A 88 2.71 -20.16 -11.02
C ARG A 88 3.59 -21.23 -10.36
N ALA A 89 4.83 -20.85 -10.08
CA ALA A 89 5.88 -21.73 -9.55
C ALA A 89 6.89 -20.92 -8.73
N ASN A 90 7.45 -21.49 -7.68
CA ASN A 90 8.48 -20.83 -6.85
C ASN A 90 9.85 -20.75 -7.53
N ASN A 91 10.09 -21.56 -8.56
CA ASN A 91 11.27 -21.48 -9.42
C ASN A 91 11.00 -20.74 -10.73
N ALA A 92 10.07 -19.77 -10.71
CA ALA A 92 9.77 -18.93 -11.86
C ALA A 92 11.06 -18.25 -12.37
N SER A 93 11.12 -18.07 -13.68
CA SER A 93 12.23 -17.36 -14.33
C SER A 93 11.88 -15.89 -14.56
N ALA A 94 12.82 -15.14 -15.14
CA ALA A 94 12.57 -13.75 -15.58
C ALA A 94 11.76 -13.67 -16.89
N ALA A 95 11.15 -14.76 -17.35
CA ALA A 95 10.33 -14.76 -18.57
C ALA A 95 9.21 -13.72 -18.48
N GLY A 96 9.07 -12.94 -19.55
CA GLY A 96 8.13 -11.82 -19.60
C GLY A 96 8.66 -10.50 -19.06
N VAL A 97 9.82 -10.44 -18.41
CA VAL A 97 10.43 -9.20 -17.92
C VAL A 97 11.47 -8.71 -18.91
N GLN A 98 11.29 -7.49 -19.45
CA GLN A 98 12.27 -6.88 -20.34
C GLN A 98 12.55 -5.44 -19.93
N PHE A 99 13.72 -5.17 -19.36
CA PHE A 99 14.18 -3.81 -19.10
C PHE A 99 14.47 -3.10 -20.42
N THR A 100 14.01 -1.85 -20.54
CA THR A 100 14.14 -1.04 -21.76
C THR A 100 14.90 0.26 -21.54
N GLY A 101 15.12 0.65 -20.27
CA GLY A 101 15.87 1.85 -19.92
C GLY A 101 16.16 1.95 -18.44
N VAL A 102 17.18 2.73 -18.12
CA VAL A 102 17.50 3.19 -16.77
C VAL A 102 17.74 4.69 -16.80
N THR A 103 17.26 5.41 -15.80
CA THR A 103 17.40 6.87 -15.71
C THR A 103 17.86 7.25 -14.30
N THR A 104 18.93 8.02 -14.22
CA THR A 104 19.46 8.54 -12.95
C THR A 104 18.56 9.64 -12.41
N LEU A 105 18.19 9.56 -11.13
CA LEU A 105 17.52 10.61 -10.39
C LEU A 105 18.49 11.74 -10.10
N ARG A 106 18.00 12.99 -10.21
CA ARG A 106 18.80 14.19 -9.97
C ARG A 106 18.20 15.02 -8.85
N ASN A 107 19.09 15.61 -8.06
CA ASN A 107 18.71 16.58 -7.05
C ASN A 107 18.23 17.88 -7.71
N LEU A 108 17.64 18.80 -6.93
CA LEU A 108 17.10 20.08 -7.44
C LEU A 108 18.14 20.99 -8.11
N ASP A 109 19.42 20.78 -7.83
CA ASP A 109 20.55 21.44 -8.54
C ASP A 109 20.93 20.78 -9.88
N GLY A 110 20.22 19.71 -10.26
CA GLY A 110 20.47 18.95 -11.49
C GLY A 110 21.61 17.93 -11.38
N GLN A 111 22.27 17.81 -10.23
CA GLN A 111 23.36 16.85 -10.02
C GLN A 111 22.81 15.51 -9.53
N PRO A 112 23.48 14.37 -9.81
CA PRO A 112 23.18 13.10 -9.16
C PRO A 112 23.29 13.23 -7.64
N PHE A 113 22.54 12.41 -6.92
CA PHE A 113 22.64 12.37 -5.46
C PHE A 113 23.98 11.80 -5.00
N ALA A 114 24.55 12.36 -3.93
CA ALA A 114 25.68 11.78 -3.24
C ALA A 114 25.24 10.45 -2.57
N ALA A 115 26.21 9.58 -2.27
CA ALA A 115 25.95 8.34 -1.54
C ALA A 115 25.26 8.62 -0.20
N ALA A 116 24.21 7.88 0.11
CA ALA A 116 23.31 8.06 1.25
C ALA A 116 22.60 9.44 1.30
N GLY A 117 22.60 10.18 0.19
CA GLY A 117 21.96 11.51 0.11
C GLY A 117 20.46 11.48 -0.22
N VAL A 118 19.93 10.32 -0.49
CA VAL A 118 18.52 10.07 -0.88
C VAL A 118 18.15 8.65 -0.51
N ASP A 119 16.86 8.38 -0.39
CA ASP A 119 16.27 7.08 -0.09
C ASP A 119 14.97 6.95 -0.89
N PRO A 120 15.04 6.61 -2.20
CA PRO A 120 13.84 6.63 -3.04
C PRO A 120 12.95 5.42 -2.74
N GLU A 121 11.62 5.63 -2.59
CA GLU A 121 10.71 4.54 -2.25
C GLU A 121 9.59 4.37 -3.27
N SER A 122 8.72 5.32 -3.46
CA SER A 122 7.59 5.18 -4.38
C SER A 122 7.65 6.16 -5.54
N ILE A 123 7.03 5.78 -6.69
CA ILE A 123 7.05 6.57 -7.92
C ILE A 123 5.69 6.49 -8.62
N ARG A 124 5.20 7.63 -9.16
CA ARG A 124 3.97 7.70 -9.94
C ARG A 124 4.11 8.60 -11.15
N LEU A 125 3.50 8.20 -12.25
CA LEU A 125 3.41 8.98 -13.48
C LEU A 125 2.30 10.03 -13.39
N VAL A 126 2.68 11.29 -13.43
CA VAL A 126 1.76 12.44 -13.46
C VAL A 126 1.52 12.86 -14.90
N ARG A 127 0.26 12.90 -15.32
CA ARG A 127 -0.12 13.35 -16.67
C ARG A 127 -0.58 14.80 -16.63
N GLY A 128 0.34 15.72 -16.88
CA GLY A 128 0.06 17.16 -16.92
C GLY A 128 -0.17 17.69 -18.34
N ALA A 129 -0.72 18.89 -18.45
CA ALA A 129 -0.94 19.56 -19.75
C ALA A 129 0.36 19.87 -20.51
N LYS A 130 1.50 19.93 -19.82
CA LYS A 130 2.83 20.18 -20.40
C LYS A 130 3.60 18.89 -20.75
N GLY A 131 2.94 17.74 -20.66
CA GLY A 131 3.54 16.42 -20.83
C GLY A 131 3.65 15.65 -19.51
N PRO A 132 4.05 14.37 -19.57
CA PRO A 132 4.18 13.53 -18.40
C PRO A 132 5.41 13.90 -17.57
N THR A 133 5.25 13.82 -16.25
CA THR A 133 6.33 13.91 -15.25
C THR A 133 6.24 12.72 -14.30
N LEU A 134 7.24 12.54 -13.45
CA LEU A 134 7.25 11.53 -12.40
C LEU A 134 7.26 12.21 -11.04
N LEU A 135 6.34 11.82 -10.18
CA LEU A 135 6.33 12.18 -8.77
C LEU A 135 6.92 11.00 -7.99
N TRP A 136 7.78 11.27 -7.01
CA TRP A 136 8.44 10.23 -6.26
C TRP A 136 8.76 10.67 -4.83
N THR A 137 8.81 9.71 -3.91
CA THR A 137 9.14 9.92 -2.50
C THR A 137 10.60 9.59 -2.22
N SER A 138 11.16 10.24 -1.22
CA SER A 138 12.36 9.80 -0.52
C SER A 138 12.02 9.72 0.96
N GLU A 139 12.36 8.57 1.57
CA GLU A 139 11.95 8.23 2.92
C GLU A 139 12.45 9.22 3.97
N GLY A 140 13.67 9.71 3.79
CA GLY A 140 14.40 10.46 4.80
C GLY A 140 15.13 9.53 5.75
N GLN A 141 15.66 10.08 6.87
CA GLN A 141 16.48 9.28 7.76
C GLN A 141 16.49 9.82 9.19
N ARG A 142 16.55 8.90 10.13
CA ARG A 142 16.86 9.18 11.55
C ARG A 142 17.85 8.12 12.02
N SER A 143 19.16 8.39 11.87
CA SER A 143 20.20 7.41 12.15
C SER A 143 21.45 8.09 12.73
N ALA A 144 22.47 7.30 13.05
CA ALA A 144 23.77 7.82 13.49
C ALA A 144 24.43 8.73 12.44
N ALA A 145 24.07 8.62 11.16
CA ALA A 145 24.52 9.52 10.10
C ALA A 145 23.84 10.91 10.15
N GLY A 146 22.77 11.05 10.94
CA GLY A 146 22.05 12.31 11.14
C GLY A 146 20.55 12.20 10.90
N LEU A 147 19.91 13.37 10.84
CA LEU A 147 18.50 13.53 10.50
C LEU A 147 18.40 14.03 9.06
N GLN A 148 17.66 13.32 8.22
CA GLN A 148 17.36 13.72 6.85
C GLN A 148 15.85 13.81 6.68
N ASN A 149 15.37 14.90 6.08
CA ASN A 149 13.96 15.11 5.86
C ASN A 149 13.40 14.15 4.79
N PRO A 150 12.22 13.57 4.98
CA PRO A 150 11.50 12.94 3.91
C PRO A 150 11.14 14.00 2.85
N THR A 151 11.08 13.58 1.60
CA THR A 151 10.78 14.50 0.49
C THR A 151 9.79 13.91 -0.50
N LEU A 152 9.00 14.79 -1.12
CA LEU A 152 8.18 14.52 -2.29
C LEU A 152 8.70 15.38 -3.43
N ARG A 153 9.08 14.78 -4.56
CA ARG A 153 9.77 15.43 -5.66
C ARG A 153 9.11 15.11 -6.99
N GLU A 154 9.14 16.10 -7.88
CA GLU A 154 8.67 15.94 -9.26
C GLU A 154 9.85 16.10 -10.23
N MET A 155 9.94 15.24 -11.24
CA MET A 155 10.97 15.25 -12.27
C MET A 155 10.40 14.93 -13.65
N HIS A 156 11.13 15.30 -14.69
CA HIS A 156 10.87 14.81 -16.04
C HIS A 156 11.30 13.36 -16.21
N LEU A 157 10.83 12.71 -17.30
CA LEU A 157 11.15 11.31 -17.60
C LEU A 157 12.65 11.06 -17.87
N ASP A 158 13.44 12.10 -18.09
CA ASP A 158 14.89 12.03 -18.25
C ASP A 158 15.66 12.20 -16.93
N GLY A 159 14.93 12.31 -15.80
CA GLY A 159 15.50 12.49 -14.46
C GLY A 159 15.82 13.94 -14.09
N THR A 160 15.60 14.90 -14.99
CA THR A 160 15.80 16.32 -14.67
C THR A 160 14.72 16.80 -13.69
N PRO A 161 15.10 17.55 -12.63
CA PRO A 161 14.16 17.98 -11.61
C PRO A 161 13.18 19.02 -12.15
N VAL A 162 11.92 18.95 -11.70
CA VAL A 162 10.88 19.97 -11.92
C VAL A 162 10.72 20.81 -10.66
N ARG A 163 10.45 20.16 -9.50
CA ARG A 163 10.29 20.84 -8.20
C ARG A 163 10.40 19.86 -7.03
N GLY A 164 10.63 20.42 -5.83
CA GLY A 164 10.29 19.79 -4.57
C GLY A 164 8.88 20.22 -4.14
N VAL A 165 8.20 19.38 -3.41
CA VAL A 165 6.90 19.67 -2.76
C VAL A 165 7.15 19.86 -1.27
N ASP A 166 6.55 20.90 -0.67
CA ASP A 166 6.75 21.21 0.74
C ASP A 166 6.07 20.17 1.64
N VAL A 167 6.89 19.43 2.38
CA VAL A 167 6.45 18.44 3.35
C VAL A 167 6.08 19.14 4.66
N PRO A 168 4.89 18.86 5.27
CA PRO A 168 4.49 19.46 6.54
C PRO A 168 5.50 19.19 7.66
N ALA A 169 5.73 20.20 8.50
CA ALA A 169 6.71 20.13 9.60
C ALA A 169 6.48 18.97 10.57
N THR A 170 5.25 18.43 10.62
CA THR A 170 4.88 17.26 11.43
C THR A 170 5.70 16.01 11.06
N PHE A 171 6.11 15.86 9.79
CA PHE A 171 6.89 14.73 9.32
C PHE A 171 8.41 14.94 9.46
N LEU A 172 8.86 16.18 9.61
CA LEU A 172 10.30 16.49 9.62
C LEU A 172 10.94 16.00 10.92
N PRO A 173 11.99 15.15 10.84
CA PRO A 173 12.64 14.62 12.02
C PRO A 173 13.39 15.72 12.78
N ALA A 174 13.18 15.79 14.09
CA ALA A 174 13.88 16.70 14.98
C ALA A 174 14.15 16.02 16.33
N GLY A 175 15.17 16.51 17.03
CA GLY A 175 15.60 15.99 18.32
C GLY A 175 16.73 14.95 18.20
N THR A 176 16.70 13.89 19.02
CA THR A 176 17.75 12.87 19.05
C THR A 176 17.59 11.84 17.91
N VAL A 177 18.70 11.21 17.53
CA VAL A 177 18.67 10.12 16.53
C VAL A 177 17.91 8.88 17.02
N ALA A 178 17.85 8.66 18.33
CA ALA A 178 17.11 7.55 18.93
C ALA A 178 15.60 7.75 18.85
N GLY A 179 15.12 8.99 18.73
CA GLY A 179 13.69 9.29 18.63
C GLY A 179 12.87 8.90 19.88
N ASN A 180 13.49 8.93 21.07
CA ASN A 180 12.88 8.50 22.32
C ASN A 180 13.01 9.51 23.47
N ALA A 181 13.59 10.69 23.21
CA ALA A 181 13.67 11.76 24.18
C ALA A 181 12.44 12.67 24.12
N ALA A 182 12.16 13.36 25.21
CA ALA A 182 11.09 14.35 25.26
C ALA A 182 11.31 15.45 24.21
N GLY A 183 10.30 15.71 23.37
CA GLY A 183 10.38 16.68 22.28
C GLY A 183 10.88 16.11 20.95
N ASP A 184 11.31 14.86 20.88
CA ASP A 184 11.60 14.18 19.62
C ASP A 184 10.32 14.08 18.78
N ARG A 185 10.45 14.32 17.46
CA ARG A 185 9.32 14.28 16.54
C ARG A 185 9.74 13.96 15.11
N GLY A 186 8.74 13.77 14.23
CA GLY A 186 8.90 13.49 12.82
C GLY A 186 9.05 12.00 12.54
N VAL A 187 9.52 11.68 11.35
CA VAL A 187 9.67 10.30 10.88
C VAL A 187 10.67 9.52 11.74
N ARG A 188 10.42 8.21 11.80
CA ARG A 188 11.37 7.22 12.33
C ARG A 188 12.33 6.81 11.23
N ASN A 189 13.42 6.16 11.60
CA ASN A 189 14.33 5.55 10.63
C ASN A 189 13.66 4.32 10.01
N ASN A 190 13.70 4.22 8.69
CA ASN A 190 13.16 3.08 7.94
C ASN A 190 11.70 2.76 8.29
N LEU A 191 10.85 3.77 8.49
CA LEU A 191 9.40 3.70 8.74
C LEU A 191 8.74 5.02 8.29
N ALA A 192 9.31 5.69 7.26
CA ALA A 192 8.90 7.03 6.89
C ALA A 192 8.09 7.08 5.58
N PHE A 193 8.46 7.85 4.57
CA PHE A 193 7.68 8.02 3.35
C PHE A 193 7.88 6.86 2.37
N GLU A 194 7.15 5.76 2.59
CA GLU A 194 7.16 4.59 1.72
C GLU A 194 6.17 4.74 0.56
N SER A 195 4.94 5.09 0.88
CA SER A 195 3.80 5.00 -0.04
C SER A 195 3.55 6.30 -0.79
N LEU A 196 3.21 6.18 -2.09
CA LEU A 196 2.72 7.29 -2.92
C LEU A 196 1.64 6.78 -3.87
N THR A 197 0.48 7.45 -3.92
CA THR A 197 -0.52 7.21 -4.97
C THR A 197 -1.14 8.51 -5.45
N LEU A 198 -1.61 8.53 -6.69
CA LEU A 198 -2.39 9.66 -7.22
C LEU A 198 -3.87 9.37 -7.08
N SER A 199 -4.68 10.43 -6.85
CA SER A 199 -6.14 10.32 -6.99
C SER A 199 -6.50 9.92 -8.41
N THR A 200 -7.63 9.24 -8.60
CA THR A 200 -8.05 8.74 -9.91
C THR A 200 -8.36 9.85 -10.92
N ASP A 201 -8.63 11.07 -10.45
CA ASP A 201 -8.78 12.27 -11.28
C ASP A 201 -7.45 12.97 -11.59
N GLY A 202 -6.34 12.50 -11.01
CA GLY A 202 -5.00 13.05 -11.22
C GLY A 202 -4.77 14.45 -10.63
N THR A 203 -5.62 14.91 -9.70
CA THR A 203 -5.51 16.24 -9.10
C THR A 203 -4.76 16.27 -7.78
N ARG A 204 -4.66 15.12 -7.11
CA ARG A 204 -4.06 14.95 -5.79
C ARG A 204 -3.07 13.80 -5.74
N ALA A 205 -2.10 13.90 -4.84
CA ALA A 205 -1.26 12.81 -4.40
C ALA A 205 -1.53 12.50 -2.93
N TYR A 206 -1.40 11.24 -2.57
CA TYR A 206 -1.43 10.77 -1.19
C TYR A 206 -0.11 10.09 -0.88
N VAL A 207 0.54 10.54 0.19
CA VAL A 207 1.82 10.00 0.67
C VAL A 207 1.60 9.48 2.08
N ALA A 208 2.06 8.27 2.36
CA ALA A 208 1.91 7.68 3.68
C ALA A 208 3.27 7.32 4.29
N THR A 209 3.33 7.39 5.63
CA THR A 209 4.44 6.82 6.38
C THR A 209 4.23 5.32 6.55
N GLU A 210 5.30 4.55 6.55
CA GLU A 210 5.23 3.10 6.82
C GLU A 210 4.71 2.83 8.23
N GLY A 211 5.21 3.57 9.22
CA GLY A 211 4.77 3.47 10.61
C GLY A 211 4.46 4.82 11.26
N ALA A 212 4.19 4.78 12.56
CA ALA A 212 3.88 5.99 13.33
C ALA A 212 5.06 6.95 13.39
N LEU A 213 4.78 8.24 13.28
CA LEU A 213 5.75 9.27 13.66
C LEU A 213 6.17 9.12 15.13
N VAL A 214 7.34 9.63 15.47
CA VAL A 214 7.87 9.55 16.86
C VAL A 214 6.85 10.05 17.88
N GLN A 215 6.19 11.16 17.62
CA GLN A 215 5.19 11.76 18.50
C GLN A 215 3.81 11.09 18.45
N ASP A 216 3.55 10.20 17.48
CA ASP A 216 2.22 9.62 17.27
C ASP A 216 2.01 8.27 17.96
N GLY A 217 3.09 7.63 18.38
CA GLY A 217 2.99 6.34 19.07
C GLY A 217 4.12 5.38 18.70
N PRO A 218 4.05 4.13 19.16
CA PRO A 218 5.05 3.11 18.85
C PRO A 218 4.92 2.59 17.41
N ALA A 219 6.00 2.00 16.90
CA ALA A 219 5.94 1.10 15.76
C ALA A 219 5.06 -0.12 16.07
N ALA A 220 4.69 -0.89 15.04
CA ALA A 220 3.92 -2.13 15.21
C ALA A 220 4.67 -3.12 16.11
N THR A 221 3.89 -3.93 16.83
CA THR A 221 4.38 -5.00 17.71
C THR A 221 3.55 -6.27 17.46
N LEU A 222 3.92 -7.38 18.08
CA LEU A 222 3.12 -8.61 18.05
C LEU A 222 1.72 -8.45 18.70
N ALA A 223 1.54 -7.44 19.55
CA ALA A 223 0.29 -7.20 20.26
C ALA A 223 -0.58 -6.10 19.62
N ALA A 224 0.01 -5.18 18.85
CA ALA A 224 -0.69 -4.02 18.30
C ALA A 224 -0.04 -3.50 17.01
N GLY A 225 -0.86 -2.97 16.12
CA GLY A 225 -0.41 -2.22 14.95
C GLY A 225 0.02 -0.80 15.29
N SER A 226 0.47 -0.09 14.25
CA SER A 226 0.98 1.28 14.31
C SER A 226 0.00 2.25 13.63
N TYR A 227 0.18 3.57 13.81
CA TYR A 227 -0.59 4.63 13.17
C TYR A 227 0.23 5.33 12.09
N SER A 228 0.01 4.98 10.84
CA SER A 228 0.62 5.65 9.69
C SER A 228 -0.18 6.89 9.33
N ARG A 229 0.47 8.04 9.12
CA ARG A 229 -0.19 9.23 8.57
C ARG A 229 -0.21 9.16 7.06
N VAL A 230 -1.38 9.41 6.48
CA VAL A 230 -1.62 9.56 5.04
C VAL A 230 -1.85 11.03 4.75
N ALA A 231 -0.91 11.71 4.11
CA ALA A 231 -0.98 13.12 3.79
C ALA A 231 -1.44 13.33 2.34
N GLU A 232 -2.43 14.19 2.14
CA GLU A 232 -2.89 14.64 0.83
C GLU A 232 -2.10 15.85 0.36
N PHE A 233 -1.77 15.89 -0.94
CA PHE A 233 -1.12 17.03 -1.60
C PHE A 233 -1.89 17.41 -2.87
N ASN A 234 -2.14 18.69 -3.06
CA ASN A 234 -2.68 19.21 -4.31
C ASN A 234 -1.55 19.28 -5.37
N LEU A 235 -1.69 18.56 -6.46
CA LEU A 235 -0.64 18.45 -7.48
C LEU A 235 -0.38 19.78 -8.21
N ALA A 236 -1.38 20.62 -8.39
CA ALA A 236 -1.21 21.88 -9.09
C ALA A 236 -0.44 22.90 -8.24
N SER A 237 -0.77 23.04 -6.95
CA SER A 237 -0.14 24.01 -6.04
C SER A 237 1.07 23.46 -5.29
N GLY A 238 1.16 22.14 -5.13
CA GLY A 238 2.12 21.48 -4.24
C GLY A 238 1.80 21.63 -2.75
N GLN A 239 0.64 22.18 -2.40
CA GLN A 239 0.26 22.37 -0.99
C GLN A 239 -0.27 21.10 -0.38
N ALA A 240 0.14 20.82 0.86
CA ALA A 240 -0.44 19.77 1.67
C ALA A 240 -1.88 20.13 2.06
N GLY A 241 -2.76 19.13 2.06
CA GLY A 241 -4.17 19.18 2.46
C GLY A 241 -4.43 18.43 3.76
N ALA A 242 -5.50 17.65 3.77
CA ALA A 242 -5.89 16.83 4.89
C ALA A 242 -4.83 15.75 5.19
N GLN A 243 -4.80 15.31 6.44
CA GLN A 243 -4.05 14.13 6.87
C GLN A 243 -5.00 13.14 7.52
N TYR A 244 -4.92 11.89 7.12
CA TYR A 244 -5.71 10.80 7.68
C TYR A 244 -4.80 9.83 8.44
N VAL A 245 -5.39 8.97 9.24
CA VAL A 245 -4.66 7.94 9.97
C VAL A 245 -5.08 6.57 9.46
N TYR A 246 -4.12 5.84 8.89
CA TYR A 246 -4.24 4.42 8.63
C TYR A 246 -3.66 3.64 9.82
N ARG A 247 -4.40 2.64 10.32
CA ARG A 247 -3.91 1.77 11.39
C ARG A 247 -3.47 0.44 10.79
N THR A 248 -2.18 0.13 10.83
CA THR A 248 -1.67 -1.20 10.43
C THR A 248 -2.15 -2.27 11.39
N ASP A 249 -2.10 -3.53 10.97
CA ASP A 249 -2.29 -4.66 11.89
C ASP A 249 -1.05 -4.87 12.76
N ALA A 250 -1.15 -5.76 13.73
CA ALA A 250 -0.01 -6.24 14.49
C ALA A 250 0.94 -7.07 13.60
N ILE A 251 2.19 -7.21 14.00
CA ILE A 251 3.16 -8.12 13.38
C ILE A 251 2.57 -9.53 13.35
N VAL A 252 2.65 -10.18 12.17
CA VAL A 252 1.92 -11.43 11.89
C VAL A 252 2.48 -12.61 12.67
N ALA A 253 3.80 -12.70 12.85
CA ALA A 253 4.44 -13.83 13.50
C ALA A 253 5.60 -13.38 14.38
N ALA A 254 5.87 -14.10 15.45
CA ALA A 254 7.03 -13.85 16.29
C ALA A 254 8.32 -14.25 15.55
N PRO A 255 9.39 -13.44 15.64
CA PRO A 255 10.68 -13.79 15.06
C PRO A 255 11.35 -14.93 15.83
N ALA A 256 12.38 -15.54 15.22
CA ALA A 256 13.31 -16.41 15.94
C ALA A 256 13.91 -15.67 17.15
N PRO A 257 14.34 -16.39 18.20
CA PRO A 257 14.90 -15.77 19.40
C PRO A 257 16.03 -14.76 19.09
N GLY A 258 15.87 -13.52 19.54
CA GLY A 258 16.81 -12.42 19.26
C GLY A 258 16.71 -11.83 17.86
N GLY A 259 15.77 -12.27 17.05
CA GLY A 259 15.52 -11.77 15.69
C GLY A 259 14.72 -10.47 15.68
N PHE A 260 14.73 -9.82 14.52
CA PHE A 260 13.96 -8.62 14.20
C PHE A 260 12.57 -9.00 13.67
N SER A 261 11.59 -8.14 13.89
CA SER A 261 10.27 -8.21 13.24
C SER A 261 9.63 -6.84 13.15
N ASP A 262 8.85 -6.62 12.11
CA ASP A 262 8.07 -5.41 11.86
C ASP A 262 6.75 -5.71 11.12
N ASN A 263 5.93 -4.67 10.98
CA ASN A 263 4.79 -4.57 10.06
C ASN A 263 4.52 -3.11 9.75
N GLY A 264 4.45 -2.76 8.48
CA GLY A 264 4.25 -1.40 8.01
C GLY A 264 3.30 -1.28 6.83
N LEU A 265 2.86 -0.03 6.55
CA LEU A 265 2.13 0.36 5.36
C LEU A 265 3.15 0.73 4.27
N VAL A 266 3.51 -0.22 3.42
CA VAL A 266 4.58 -0.03 2.43
C VAL A 266 4.09 0.62 1.14
N GLU A 267 2.84 0.42 0.72
CA GLU A 267 2.32 1.11 -0.46
C GLU A 267 0.80 1.28 -0.41
N MET A 268 0.30 2.29 -1.13
CA MET A 268 -1.11 2.52 -1.39
C MET A 268 -1.36 2.68 -2.90
N LEU A 269 -2.51 2.22 -3.36
CA LEU A 269 -2.96 2.40 -4.75
C LEU A 269 -4.40 2.89 -4.79
N ALA A 270 -4.64 4.04 -5.40
CA ALA A 270 -5.99 4.58 -5.53
C ALA A 270 -6.87 3.70 -6.44
N VAL A 271 -8.07 3.43 -5.97
CA VAL A 271 -9.11 2.65 -6.66
C VAL A 271 -10.24 3.54 -7.16
N SER A 272 -10.65 4.49 -6.32
CA SER A 272 -11.60 5.55 -6.64
C SER A 272 -11.35 6.74 -5.70
N GLU A 273 -12.16 7.78 -5.79
CA GLU A 273 -12.00 8.95 -4.93
C GLU A 273 -12.03 8.57 -3.44
N GLY A 274 -10.95 8.91 -2.72
CA GLY A 274 -10.78 8.60 -1.29
C GLY A 274 -10.74 7.12 -0.93
N ARG A 275 -10.61 6.22 -1.92
CA ARG A 275 -10.55 4.76 -1.70
C ARG A 275 -9.29 4.17 -2.29
N PHE A 276 -8.67 3.25 -1.55
CA PHE A 276 -7.36 2.72 -1.88
C PHE A 276 -7.26 1.21 -1.60
N ILE A 277 -6.36 0.54 -2.31
CA ILE A 277 -5.71 -0.67 -1.81
C ILE A 277 -4.54 -0.20 -0.94
N ALA A 278 -4.45 -0.67 0.29
CA ALA A 278 -3.30 -0.49 1.17
C ALA A 278 -2.56 -1.82 1.29
N MET A 279 -1.24 -1.79 1.15
CA MET A 279 -0.39 -2.97 1.26
C MET A 279 0.39 -2.92 2.57
N GLU A 280 0.15 -3.90 3.43
CA GLU A 280 0.93 -4.12 4.64
C GLU A 280 1.95 -5.23 4.40
N ARG A 281 3.20 -4.96 4.72
CA ARG A 281 4.29 -5.93 4.70
C ARG A 281 4.74 -6.20 6.14
N SER A 282 4.63 -7.45 6.57
CA SER A 282 5.18 -7.92 7.82
C SER A 282 6.37 -8.82 7.55
N PHE A 283 7.44 -8.60 8.31
CA PHE A 283 8.63 -9.42 8.30
C PHE A 283 8.93 -9.97 9.69
N SER A 284 9.47 -11.19 9.74
CA SER A 284 9.99 -11.76 10.99
C SER A 284 11.17 -12.68 10.70
N THR A 285 12.29 -12.41 11.34
CA THR A 285 13.51 -13.23 11.21
C THR A 285 13.22 -14.70 11.48
N GLY A 286 13.59 -15.56 10.53
CA GLY A 286 13.36 -17.01 10.61
C GLY A 286 11.95 -17.45 10.17
N VAL A 287 11.05 -16.51 9.84
CA VAL A 287 9.71 -16.78 9.30
C VAL A 287 9.61 -16.30 7.85
N GLY A 288 10.14 -15.10 7.55
CA GLY A 288 10.06 -14.45 6.25
C GLY A 288 8.98 -13.38 6.19
N PHE A 289 8.53 -13.07 4.96
CA PHE A 289 7.57 -12.03 4.66
C PHE A 289 6.12 -12.53 4.66
N ASN A 290 5.20 -11.68 5.09
CA ASN A 290 3.76 -11.83 4.90
C ASN A 290 3.21 -10.52 4.35
N ILE A 291 2.55 -10.58 3.21
CA ILE A 291 2.02 -9.41 2.50
C ILE A 291 0.50 -9.49 2.48
N ARG A 292 -0.15 -8.41 2.93
CA ARG A 292 -1.60 -8.31 2.97
C ARG A 292 -2.09 -7.07 2.24
N LEU A 293 -3.07 -7.26 1.37
CA LEU A 293 -3.77 -6.18 0.69
C LEU A 293 -5.09 -5.91 1.41
N TYR A 294 -5.32 -4.65 1.74
CA TYR A 294 -6.56 -4.18 2.36
C TYR A 294 -7.26 -3.18 1.44
N LEU A 295 -8.57 -3.28 1.35
CA LEU A 295 -9.37 -2.19 0.83
C LEU A 295 -9.62 -1.20 1.96
N THR A 296 -9.32 0.08 1.75
CA THR A 296 -9.41 1.15 2.74
C THR A 296 -10.02 2.41 2.15
N ASP A 297 -10.63 3.26 2.97
CA ASP A 297 -11.16 4.55 2.53
C ASP A 297 -11.10 5.62 3.62
N THR A 298 -11.20 6.90 3.18
CA THR A 298 -11.21 8.07 4.07
C THR A 298 -12.59 8.44 4.59
N VAL A 299 -13.65 7.68 4.24
CA VAL A 299 -15.02 7.99 4.66
C VAL A 299 -15.17 7.86 6.16
N GLY A 300 -15.52 8.98 6.82
CA GLY A 300 -15.63 9.05 8.27
C GLY A 300 -14.30 9.15 9.03
N ALA A 301 -13.15 9.11 8.33
CA ALA A 301 -11.86 9.36 8.95
C ALA A 301 -11.70 10.84 9.31
N SER A 302 -11.03 11.11 10.43
CA SER A 302 -10.75 12.49 10.87
C SER A 302 -9.59 13.08 10.06
N ASP A 303 -9.72 14.36 9.70
CA ASP A 303 -8.56 15.15 9.32
C ASP A 303 -7.73 15.50 10.57
N VAL A 304 -6.52 14.98 10.63
CA VAL A 304 -5.58 15.17 11.74
C VAL A 304 -4.44 16.13 11.41
N SER A 305 -4.55 16.88 10.31
CA SER A 305 -3.49 17.80 9.83
C SER A 305 -3.11 18.86 10.86
N SER A 306 -4.07 19.29 11.71
CA SER A 306 -3.84 20.24 12.80
C SER A 306 -3.29 19.62 14.08
N LEU A 307 -3.22 18.28 14.20
CA LEU A 307 -2.74 17.60 15.38
C LEU A 307 -1.22 17.43 15.35
N ALA A 308 -0.51 18.06 16.26
CA ALA A 308 0.93 17.91 16.42
C ALA A 308 1.32 16.48 16.87
N SER A 309 0.43 15.78 17.58
CA SER A 309 0.59 14.39 18.04
C SER A 309 -0.77 13.70 18.06
N LEU A 310 -0.78 12.41 17.75
CA LEU A 310 -1.96 11.56 17.87
C LEU A 310 -2.14 11.00 19.28
N GLN A 311 -1.09 11.03 20.13
CA GLN A 311 -1.18 10.51 21.50
C GLN A 311 -2.13 11.33 22.35
N GLY A 312 -3.12 10.66 22.93
CA GLY A 312 -4.17 11.30 23.74
C GLY A 312 -5.22 12.07 22.95
N ALA A 313 -5.09 12.18 21.63
CA ALA A 313 -6.10 12.82 20.78
C ALA A 313 -7.28 11.88 20.48
N SER A 314 -8.44 12.47 20.20
CA SER A 314 -9.62 11.74 19.73
C SER A 314 -9.75 11.91 18.22
N PHE A 315 -9.72 10.81 17.47
CA PHE A 315 -9.87 10.80 16.01
C PHE A 315 -10.41 9.44 15.53
N SER A 316 -10.96 9.41 14.33
CA SER A 316 -11.38 8.22 13.64
C SER A 316 -10.32 7.86 12.57
N THR A 317 -9.86 6.61 12.55
CA THR A 317 -8.95 6.09 11.52
C THR A 317 -9.69 5.83 10.21
N MET A 318 -8.95 5.71 9.12
CA MET A 318 -9.45 5.13 7.88
C MET A 318 -10.02 3.75 8.15
N ARG A 319 -11.15 3.43 7.51
CA ARG A 319 -11.73 2.08 7.56
C ARG A 319 -10.90 1.15 6.69
N LYS A 320 -10.79 -0.12 7.07
CA LYS A 320 -10.13 -1.13 6.23
C LYS A 320 -10.80 -2.49 6.32
N SER A 321 -10.70 -3.27 5.25
CA SER A 321 -11.08 -4.68 5.20
C SER A 321 -10.05 -5.46 4.42
N LEU A 322 -9.71 -6.67 4.88
CA LEU A 322 -8.77 -7.55 4.19
C LEU A 322 -9.33 -7.92 2.81
N LEU A 323 -8.55 -7.65 1.77
CA LEU A 323 -8.85 -8.01 0.38
C LEU A 323 -8.17 -9.33 0.00
N LEU A 324 -6.89 -9.49 0.35
CA LEU A 324 -6.10 -10.69 0.09
C LEU A 324 -4.92 -10.79 1.06
N ASP A 325 -4.68 -11.98 1.60
CA ASP A 325 -3.40 -12.37 2.21
C ASP A 325 -2.62 -13.18 1.18
N LEU A 326 -1.49 -12.65 0.68
CA LEU A 326 -0.70 -13.30 -0.36
C LEU A 326 -0.13 -14.65 0.09
N GLY A 327 0.03 -14.89 1.39
CA GLY A 327 0.42 -16.18 1.95
C GLY A 327 -0.59 -17.31 1.68
N THR A 328 -1.82 -16.95 1.27
CA THR A 328 -2.84 -17.91 0.86
C THR A 328 -2.72 -18.36 -0.60
N LEU A 329 -1.91 -17.68 -1.40
CA LEU A 329 -1.73 -18.00 -2.82
C LEU A 329 -1.02 -19.36 -3.00
N ARG A 330 -1.37 -20.04 -4.08
CA ARG A 330 -0.84 -21.36 -4.39
C ARG A 330 -0.34 -21.44 -5.81
N ASN A 331 0.81 -22.05 -5.97
CA ASN A 331 1.38 -22.45 -7.25
C ASN A 331 0.61 -23.62 -7.88
N ASP A 332 0.91 -23.95 -9.12
CA ASP A 332 0.23 -25.02 -9.83
C ASP A 332 0.52 -26.41 -9.25
N ASP A 333 1.63 -26.58 -8.55
CA ASP A 333 1.99 -27.79 -7.78
C ASP A 333 1.33 -27.87 -6.39
N GLY A 334 0.52 -26.87 -6.00
CA GLY A 334 -0.13 -26.77 -4.70
C GLY A 334 0.73 -26.17 -3.60
N SER A 335 2.02 -25.90 -3.84
CA SER A 335 2.90 -25.24 -2.87
C SER A 335 2.45 -23.80 -2.60
N ALA A 336 2.74 -23.30 -1.39
CA ALA A 336 2.54 -21.88 -1.10
C ALA A 336 3.47 -21.03 -1.96
N LEU A 337 2.99 -19.85 -2.40
CA LEU A 337 3.85 -18.85 -3.03
C LEU A 337 4.89 -18.38 -2.01
N VAL A 338 6.17 -18.49 -2.35
CA VAL A 338 7.25 -17.86 -1.59
C VAL A 338 7.26 -16.39 -1.91
N LEU A 339 7.15 -15.57 -0.88
CA LEU A 339 7.14 -14.11 -1.00
C LEU A 339 8.50 -13.55 -0.62
N ASP A 340 8.96 -12.57 -1.38
CA ASP A 340 10.05 -11.68 -0.99
C ASP A 340 9.49 -10.37 -0.45
N ASN A 341 10.32 -9.37 -0.23
CA ASN A 341 10.01 -8.06 0.32
C ASN A 341 9.17 -7.22 -0.67
N ILE A 342 7.90 -7.58 -0.89
CA ILE A 342 7.01 -6.87 -1.81
C ILE A 342 6.62 -5.54 -1.19
N GLU A 343 6.96 -4.44 -1.86
CA GLU A 343 6.73 -3.07 -1.42
C GLU A 343 5.97 -2.22 -2.44
N GLY A 344 6.08 -2.52 -3.75
CA GLY A 344 5.39 -1.76 -4.78
C GLY A 344 4.14 -2.44 -5.31
N ILE A 345 3.09 -1.65 -5.59
CA ILE A 345 1.86 -2.09 -6.27
C ILE A 345 1.36 -1.02 -7.24
N THR A 346 0.91 -1.45 -8.42
CA THR A 346 0.25 -0.58 -9.41
C THR A 346 -0.84 -1.32 -10.16
N TRP A 347 -1.72 -0.56 -10.85
CA TRP A 347 -2.54 -1.13 -11.92
C TRP A 347 -1.64 -1.63 -13.04
N GLY A 348 -1.95 -2.79 -13.60
CA GLY A 348 -1.20 -3.38 -14.70
C GLY A 348 -1.95 -3.34 -16.04
N ALA A 349 -1.32 -3.89 -17.08
CA ALA A 349 -1.97 -4.13 -18.35
C ALA A 349 -3.16 -5.10 -18.18
N ASP A 350 -4.27 -4.82 -18.84
CA ASP A 350 -5.44 -5.71 -18.80
C ASP A 350 -5.09 -7.07 -19.41
N VAL A 351 -5.55 -8.15 -18.79
CA VAL A 351 -5.37 -9.52 -19.27
C VAL A 351 -6.73 -10.15 -19.54
N GLY A 352 -6.99 -10.52 -20.80
CA GLY A 352 -8.27 -11.09 -21.19
C GLY A 352 -9.47 -10.19 -20.92
N GLY A 353 -9.29 -8.86 -21.01
CA GLY A 353 -10.34 -7.86 -20.73
C GLY A 353 -10.60 -7.63 -19.24
N ARG A 354 -9.76 -8.16 -18.36
CA ARG A 354 -9.83 -8.02 -16.91
C ARG A 354 -8.68 -7.12 -16.40
N LYS A 355 -9.00 -6.18 -15.53
CA LYS A 355 -7.99 -5.35 -14.85
C LYS A 355 -7.03 -6.22 -14.05
N THR A 356 -5.79 -5.79 -13.98
CA THR A 356 -4.76 -6.48 -13.20
C THR A 356 -4.07 -5.52 -12.22
N LEU A 357 -3.48 -6.11 -11.19
CA LEU A 357 -2.51 -5.47 -10.33
C LEU A 357 -1.14 -6.11 -10.58
N MET A 358 -0.11 -5.29 -10.59
CA MET A 358 1.28 -5.71 -10.63
C MET A 358 1.98 -5.29 -9.34
N LEU A 359 2.59 -6.26 -8.67
CA LEU A 359 3.36 -6.04 -7.45
C LEU A 359 4.84 -6.26 -7.75
N VAL A 360 5.72 -5.58 -7.03
CA VAL A 360 7.17 -5.75 -7.14
C VAL A 360 7.81 -5.87 -5.76
N ALA A 361 8.83 -6.72 -5.64
CA ALA A 361 9.64 -6.86 -4.44
C ALA A 361 10.98 -6.14 -4.58
N ASP A 362 11.33 -5.42 -3.52
CA ASP A 362 12.69 -5.01 -3.25
C ASP A 362 13.51 -6.23 -2.78
N ASN A 363 14.67 -6.44 -3.37
CA ASN A 363 15.57 -7.52 -2.99
C ASN A 363 16.68 -7.05 -2.04
N ASN A 364 16.60 -5.84 -1.50
CA ASN A 364 17.59 -5.22 -0.59
C ASN A 364 19.05 -5.39 -1.08
N PHE A 365 19.27 -5.67 -2.36
CA PHE A 365 20.55 -6.09 -2.94
C PHE A 365 21.23 -7.27 -2.20
N SER A 366 20.44 -8.02 -1.44
CA SER A 366 20.84 -9.16 -0.62
C SER A 366 20.87 -10.46 -1.45
N THR A 367 21.92 -11.27 -1.30
CA THR A 367 22.00 -12.57 -1.99
C THR A 367 21.01 -13.61 -1.49
N GLY A 368 20.35 -13.35 -0.35
CA GLY A 368 19.27 -14.20 0.20
C GLY A 368 17.89 -13.85 -0.30
N GLU A 369 17.76 -12.76 -1.08
CA GLU A 369 16.52 -12.21 -1.58
C GLU A 369 16.54 -12.10 -3.11
N PHE A 370 15.38 -11.87 -3.73
CA PHE A 370 15.25 -11.80 -5.19
C PHE A 370 14.21 -10.76 -5.60
N THR A 371 14.42 -10.11 -6.73
CA THR A 371 13.37 -9.25 -7.29
C THR A 371 12.24 -10.13 -7.81
N GLN A 372 11.02 -9.87 -7.34
CA GLN A 372 9.80 -10.62 -7.66
C GLN A 372 8.76 -9.70 -8.26
N PHE A 373 8.18 -10.09 -9.39
CA PHE A 373 6.98 -9.47 -9.95
C PHE A 373 5.82 -10.44 -9.79
N VAL A 374 4.73 -10.01 -9.16
CA VAL A 374 3.53 -10.83 -8.95
C VAL A 374 2.35 -10.17 -9.66
N ALA A 375 1.68 -10.90 -10.53
CA ALA A 375 0.49 -10.45 -11.24
C ALA A 375 -0.79 -11.00 -10.60
N LEU A 376 -1.76 -10.12 -10.34
CA LEU A 376 -3.07 -10.47 -9.79
C LEU A 376 -4.16 -9.98 -10.74
N GLY A 377 -5.14 -10.82 -11.06
CA GLY A 377 -6.33 -10.45 -11.81
C GLY A 377 -7.44 -9.98 -10.87
N VAL A 378 -8.10 -8.87 -11.20
CA VAL A 378 -9.16 -8.29 -10.38
C VAL A 378 -10.52 -8.86 -10.79
N ASN A 379 -11.29 -9.39 -9.85
CA ASN A 379 -12.67 -9.81 -10.01
C ASN A 379 -13.60 -8.79 -9.34
N GLY A 380 -14.70 -8.46 -9.99
CA GLY A 380 -15.67 -7.48 -9.51
C GLY A 380 -15.15 -6.05 -9.60
N ASP A 381 -15.82 -5.13 -8.92
CA ASP A 381 -15.49 -3.70 -8.90
C ASP A 381 -15.00 -3.27 -7.52
N LEU A 382 -13.70 -3.04 -7.40
CA LEU A 382 -13.07 -2.58 -6.17
C LEU A 382 -13.59 -1.21 -5.69
N ALA A 383 -14.05 -0.35 -6.62
CA ALA A 383 -14.61 0.96 -6.28
C ALA A 383 -15.96 0.84 -5.55
N LEU A 384 -16.72 -0.23 -5.81
CA LEU A 384 -18.04 -0.47 -5.22
C LEU A 384 -18.00 -1.47 -4.04
N ALA A 385 -16.87 -2.13 -3.81
CA ALA A 385 -16.74 -3.11 -2.73
C ALA A 385 -17.01 -2.46 -1.35
N PRO A 386 -17.77 -3.11 -0.46
CA PRO A 386 -18.01 -2.56 0.86
C PRO A 386 -16.72 -2.56 1.70
N VAL A 387 -16.46 -1.46 2.41
CA VAL A 387 -15.49 -1.40 3.51
C VAL A 387 -16.30 -1.26 4.79
N PRO A 388 -16.66 -2.36 5.48
CA PRO A 388 -17.56 -2.32 6.61
C PRO A 388 -16.98 -1.55 7.78
N GLU A 389 -17.81 -0.75 8.44
CA GLU A 389 -17.44 -0.12 9.71
C GLU A 389 -17.27 -1.16 10.82
N PRO A 390 -16.37 -0.95 11.80
CA PRO A 390 -16.24 -1.85 12.95
C PRO A 390 -17.56 -2.08 13.71
N SER A 391 -18.44 -1.05 13.75
CA SER A 391 -19.78 -1.13 14.30
C SER A 391 -20.70 -2.11 13.54
N THR A 392 -20.53 -2.28 12.24
CA THR A 392 -21.33 -3.20 11.43
C THR A 392 -21.11 -4.65 11.85
N TYR A 393 -19.86 -5.03 12.13
CA TYR A 393 -19.56 -6.37 12.68
C TYR A 393 -20.16 -6.58 14.06
N ALA A 394 -20.10 -5.56 14.94
CA ALA A 394 -20.70 -5.63 16.26
C ALA A 394 -22.23 -5.77 16.18
N LEU A 395 -22.90 -5.04 15.31
CA LEU A 395 -24.35 -5.15 15.06
C LEU A 395 -24.73 -6.50 14.46
N MET A 396 -23.94 -7.02 13.53
CA MET A 396 -24.18 -8.35 12.92
C MET A 396 -24.03 -9.46 13.94
N LEU A 397 -22.99 -9.44 14.76
CA LEU A 397 -22.79 -10.39 15.87
C LEU A 397 -23.87 -10.26 16.93
N GLY A 398 -24.27 -9.03 17.30
CA GLY A 398 -25.38 -8.76 18.20
C GLY A 398 -26.71 -9.29 17.66
N GLY A 399 -26.98 -9.09 16.38
CA GLY A 399 -28.18 -9.61 15.70
C GLY A 399 -28.22 -11.13 15.67
N LEU A 400 -27.10 -11.79 15.35
CA LEU A 400 -26.98 -13.26 15.37
C LEU A 400 -27.15 -13.83 16.79
N ALA A 401 -26.57 -13.17 17.80
CA ALA A 401 -26.76 -13.56 19.20
C ALA A 401 -28.23 -13.44 19.65
N LEU A 402 -28.92 -12.37 19.23
CA LEU A 402 -30.35 -12.15 19.52
C LEU A 402 -31.21 -13.22 18.86
N MET A 403 -30.97 -13.52 17.58
CA MET A 403 -31.68 -14.59 16.87
C MET A 403 -31.45 -15.96 17.52
N GLY A 404 -30.23 -16.26 17.94
CA GLY A 404 -29.89 -17.48 18.67
C GLY A 404 -30.63 -17.59 20.03
N ALA A 405 -30.77 -16.47 20.74
CA ALA A 405 -31.52 -16.40 22.00
C ALA A 405 -33.02 -16.63 21.80
N VAL A 406 -33.61 -16.02 20.77
CA VAL A 406 -35.02 -16.20 20.42
C VAL A 406 -35.31 -17.65 20.00
N ALA A 407 -34.44 -18.26 19.17
CA ALA A 407 -34.58 -19.65 18.76
C ALA A 407 -34.51 -20.63 19.95
N ARG A 408 -33.62 -20.37 20.93
CA ARG A 408 -33.53 -21.17 22.15
C ARG A 408 -34.77 -21.02 23.05
N ARG A 409 -35.37 -19.82 23.15
CA ARG A 409 -36.64 -19.63 23.90
C ARG A 409 -37.79 -20.38 23.29
N ARG A 410 -37.93 -20.39 21.94
CA ARG A 410 -38.98 -21.16 21.24
C ARG A 410 -38.86 -22.68 21.45
N LYS A 411 -37.65 -23.22 21.56
CA LYS A 411 -37.44 -24.66 21.84
C LYS A 411 -37.68 -25.08 23.31
N ARG A 412 -37.77 -24.14 24.25
CA ARG A 412 -38.04 -24.41 25.66
C ARG A 412 -39.49 -24.22 26.07
N GLY A 413 -40.33 -23.68 25.17
CA GLY A 413 -41.75 -23.41 25.44
C GLY A 413 -42.71 -24.27 24.59
N GLY A 414 -42.23 -25.28 23.90
CA GLY A 414 -42.96 -26.39 23.28
C GLY A 414 -42.44 -27.71 23.88
#